data_4b57cb72926bf3dcccec9549dd20a61d
#
_entry.id   4b57cb72926bf3dcccec9549dd20a61d
#
_cell.length_a   1.000
_cell.length_b   1.000
_cell.length_c   1.000
_cell.angle_alpha   90.00
_cell.angle_beta   90.00
_cell.angle_gamma   90.00
#
_symmetry.space_group_name_H-M   'P 1'
#
loop_
_entity.id
_entity.type
_entity.pdbx_description
1 polymer ?
#
loop_
_entity_poly.entity_id
_entity_poly.type
_entity_poly.pdbx_seq_one_letter_code
_entity_poly.pdbx_strand_id
1 'polypeptide(L)'
;MTDYRTEFVGKNVLITGGLGFIGSNLAIRLVELGAHVTLVDAMIPDYGGNLFNIEPVKDKVVVNFCDIRDANAMNYLVKGQDYIFHLAGQVCHVMSLTNPFPDIDINIKGTAIVMEACKRHNSEAKVIYTGTRGQYGSSVKLPVNEDAPTNPKGIYEISNLTAEKIIKVYCDVHGIDCVLLR
;
A
#
# COMPACT_ATOMS: atom_id res chain seq x y z
N MET A 1 -20.98 5.49 16.05
CA MET A 1 -20.18 5.14 14.86
C MET A 1 -20.10 6.38 13.99
N THR A 2 -18.91 6.89 13.78
CA THR A 2 -18.67 7.97 12.80
C THR A 2 -19.11 7.45 11.43
N ASP A 3 -19.91 8.22 10.70
CA ASP A 3 -20.31 7.83 9.35
C ASP A 3 -19.07 7.93 8.46
N TYR A 4 -18.51 6.79 8.01
CA TYR A 4 -17.32 6.73 7.15
C TYR A 4 -17.46 7.57 5.87
N ARG A 5 -18.70 7.92 5.49
CA ARG A 5 -18.98 8.73 4.29
C ARG A 5 -18.49 10.16 4.44
N THR A 6 -18.39 10.68 5.67
CA THR A 6 -17.92 12.05 5.93
C THR A 6 -16.43 12.11 6.30
N GLU A 7 -15.83 10.95 6.61
CA GLU A 7 -14.43 10.85 7.06
C GLU A 7 -13.42 11.38 6.04
N PHE A 8 -13.70 11.20 4.75
CA PHE A 8 -12.77 11.53 3.67
C PHE A 8 -13.04 12.88 2.99
N VAL A 9 -14.11 13.60 3.37
CA VAL A 9 -14.45 14.89 2.75
C VAL A 9 -13.30 15.89 2.98
N GLY A 10 -12.73 16.39 1.87
CA GLY A 10 -11.63 17.35 1.88
C GLY A 10 -10.27 16.78 2.34
N LYS A 11 -10.16 15.47 2.57
CA LYS A 11 -8.91 14.82 2.99
C LYS A 11 -7.98 14.60 1.82
N ASN A 12 -6.69 14.80 2.05
CA ASN A 12 -5.62 14.47 1.11
C ASN A 12 -5.24 13.00 1.25
N VAL A 13 -5.37 12.23 0.17
CA VAL A 13 -5.14 10.78 0.18
C VAL A 13 -4.11 10.40 -0.88
N LEU A 14 -3.03 9.75 -0.46
CA LEU A 14 -2.04 9.13 -1.33
C LEU A 14 -2.33 7.65 -1.48
N ILE A 15 -2.34 7.14 -2.72
CA ILE A 15 -2.48 5.70 -3.00
C ILE A 15 -1.28 5.25 -3.83
N THR A 16 -0.39 4.42 -3.26
CA THR A 16 0.65 3.75 -4.03
C THR A 16 0.08 2.50 -4.70
N GLY A 17 0.49 2.19 -5.93
CA GLY A 17 -0.17 1.16 -6.74
C GLY A 17 -1.57 1.62 -7.20
N GLY A 18 -1.74 2.93 -7.38
CA GLY A 18 -3.03 3.57 -7.63
C GLY A 18 -3.68 3.24 -8.97
N LEU A 19 -2.92 2.76 -9.93
CA LEU A 19 -3.43 2.33 -11.24
C LEU A 19 -3.71 0.83 -11.33
N GLY A 20 -3.39 0.06 -10.28
CA GLY A 20 -3.72 -1.35 -10.15
C GLY A 20 -5.21 -1.59 -9.82
N PHE A 21 -5.61 -2.86 -9.73
CA PHE A 21 -7.02 -3.24 -9.51
C PHE A 21 -7.59 -2.68 -8.20
N ILE A 22 -6.91 -2.87 -7.08
CA ILE A 22 -7.41 -2.40 -5.77
C ILE A 22 -7.30 -0.87 -5.69
N GLY A 23 -6.14 -0.32 -6.06
CA GLY A 23 -5.86 1.11 -5.94
C GLY A 23 -6.81 1.98 -6.75
N SER A 24 -7.13 1.59 -7.98
CA SER A 24 -8.05 2.34 -8.85
C SER A 24 -9.50 2.33 -8.34
N ASN A 25 -9.99 1.17 -7.88
CA ASN A 25 -11.32 1.08 -7.29
C ASN A 25 -11.43 1.91 -6.01
N LEU A 26 -10.39 1.90 -5.18
CA LEU A 26 -10.32 2.74 -3.99
C LEU A 26 -10.28 4.23 -4.37
N ALA A 27 -9.50 4.61 -5.38
CA ALA A 27 -9.44 5.99 -5.88
C ALA A 27 -10.81 6.50 -6.33
N ILE A 28 -11.54 5.72 -7.13
CA ILE A 28 -12.89 6.05 -7.56
C ILE A 28 -13.79 6.30 -6.34
N ARG A 29 -13.76 5.39 -5.38
CA ARG A 29 -14.60 5.51 -4.19
C ARG A 29 -14.22 6.72 -3.32
N LEU A 30 -12.95 7.01 -3.14
CA LEU A 30 -12.49 8.15 -2.34
C LEU A 30 -12.84 9.49 -3.01
N VAL A 31 -12.73 9.59 -4.32
CA VAL A 31 -13.20 10.77 -5.08
C VAL A 31 -14.69 10.99 -4.89
N GLU A 32 -15.52 9.93 -4.93
CA GLU A 32 -16.95 10.02 -4.64
C GLU A 32 -17.25 10.50 -3.22
N LEU A 33 -16.39 10.17 -2.26
CA LEU A 33 -16.46 10.59 -0.86
C LEU A 33 -15.89 11.99 -0.62
N GLY A 34 -15.43 12.69 -1.68
CA GLY A 34 -14.95 14.06 -1.60
C GLY A 34 -13.50 14.23 -1.17
N ALA A 35 -12.67 13.18 -1.27
CA ALA A 35 -11.24 13.26 -1.02
C ALA A 35 -10.47 13.89 -2.19
N HIS A 36 -9.33 14.50 -1.89
CA HIS A 36 -8.30 14.89 -2.86
C HIS A 36 -7.32 13.73 -3.04
N VAL A 37 -7.41 13.03 -4.17
CA VAL A 37 -6.68 11.76 -4.37
C VAL A 37 -5.46 11.97 -5.25
N THR A 38 -4.30 11.55 -4.73
CA THR A 38 -3.03 11.45 -5.46
C THR A 38 -2.67 9.98 -5.64
N LEU A 39 -2.39 9.58 -6.88
CA LEU A 39 -2.00 8.23 -7.25
C LEU A 39 -0.51 8.17 -7.55
N VAL A 40 0.14 7.11 -7.11
CA VAL A 40 1.53 6.77 -7.44
C VAL A 40 1.55 5.39 -8.05
N ASP A 41 2.12 5.25 -9.24
CA ASP A 41 2.28 3.97 -9.89
C ASP A 41 3.50 4.00 -10.83
N ALA A 42 4.31 2.95 -10.79
CA ALA A 42 5.49 2.84 -11.63
C ALA A 42 5.16 2.29 -13.04
N MET A 43 3.92 1.86 -13.27
CA MET A 43 3.48 1.25 -14.54
C MET A 43 4.42 0.13 -15.02
N ILE A 44 4.92 -0.68 -14.08
CA ILE A 44 5.78 -1.81 -14.41
C ILE A 44 4.99 -2.78 -15.29
N PRO A 45 5.52 -3.16 -16.47
CA PRO A 45 4.86 -4.13 -17.33
C PRO A 45 4.46 -5.41 -16.57
N ASP A 46 3.31 -5.96 -16.90
CA ASP A 46 2.76 -7.20 -16.34
C ASP A 46 2.30 -7.13 -14.87
N TYR A 47 2.39 -5.97 -14.20
CA TYR A 47 1.95 -5.81 -12.79
C TYR A 47 0.55 -5.21 -12.65
N GLY A 48 -0.16 -5.03 -13.76
CA GLY A 48 -1.59 -4.70 -13.78
C GLY A 48 -1.94 -3.21 -13.69
N GLY A 49 -0.97 -2.30 -13.59
CA GLY A 49 -1.20 -0.86 -13.68
C GLY A 49 -1.72 -0.47 -15.07
N ASN A 50 -2.85 0.26 -15.13
CA ASN A 50 -3.43 0.72 -16.38
C ASN A 50 -4.24 2.00 -16.15
N LEU A 51 -4.02 3.03 -16.98
CA LEU A 51 -4.79 4.27 -16.92
C LEU A 51 -6.30 4.08 -17.17
N PHE A 52 -6.68 3.05 -17.92
CA PHE A 52 -8.08 2.69 -18.13
C PHE A 52 -8.81 2.41 -16.81
N ASN A 53 -8.10 1.91 -15.80
CA ASN A 53 -8.70 1.56 -14.51
C ASN A 53 -9.26 2.78 -13.76
N ILE A 54 -8.76 3.99 -14.05
CA ILE A 54 -9.19 5.25 -13.42
C ILE A 54 -10.02 6.13 -14.36
N GLU A 55 -10.41 5.65 -15.54
CA GLU A 55 -11.17 6.44 -16.53
C GLU A 55 -12.35 7.21 -15.92
N PRO A 56 -13.15 6.65 -14.98
CA PRO A 56 -14.26 7.39 -14.37
C PRO A 56 -13.86 8.63 -13.57
N VAL A 57 -12.62 8.74 -13.14
CA VAL A 57 -12.13 9.80 -12.24
C VAL A 57 -10.83 10.45 -12.71
N LYS A 58 -10.38 10.19 -13.94
CA LYS A 58 -9.09 10.64 -14.47
C LYS A 58 -8.84 12.14 -14.32
N ASP A 59 -9.90 12.94 -14.47
CA ASP A 59 -9.82 14.41 -14.40
C ASP A 59 -9.97 14.95 -12.95
N LYS A 60 -10.11 14.04 -11.96
CA LYS A 60 -10.34 14.37 -10.55
C LYS A 60 -9.21 13.86 -9.64
N VAL A 61 -8.23 13.19 -10.20
CA VAL A 61 -7.07 12.64 -9.46
C VAL A 61 -5.78 13.19 -10.02
N VAL A 62 -4.75 13.26 -9.18
CA VAL A 62 -3.39 13.56 -9.62
C VAL A 62 -2.62 12.26 -9.77
N VAL A 63 -2.09 11.97 -10.94
CA VAL A 63 -1.29 10.76 -11.20
C VAL A 63 0.19 11.10 -11.26
N ASN A 64 1.00 10.43 -10.45
CA ASN A 64 2.46 10.51 -10.46
C ASN A 64 3.04 9.16 -10.92
N PHE A 65 3.70 9.18 -12.07
CA PHE A 65 4.42 8.03 -12.59
C PHE A 65 5.79 7.93 -11.93
N CYS A 66 5.86 7.26 -10.81
CA CYS A 66 7.13 7.01 -10.12
C CYS A 66 7.07 5.70 -9.32
N ASP A 67 8.25 5.21 -9.02
CA ASP A 67 8.43 3.98 -8.26
C ASP A 67 8.53 4.29 -6.76
N ILE A 68 7.91 3.50 -5.90
CA ILE A 68 8.02 3.64 -4.44
C ILE A 68 9.46 3.46 -3.92
N ARG A 69 10.34 2.90 -4.74
CA ARG A 69 11.79 2.77 -4.46
C ARG A 69 12.56 4.07 -4.68
N ASP A 70 11.95 5.09 -5.29
CA ASP A 70 12.53 6.43 -5.38
C ASP A 70 12.27 7.21 -4.09
N ALA A 71 13.29 7.28 -3.24
CA ALA A 71 13.22 7.96 -1.95
C ALA A 71 12.95 9.46 -2.10
N ASN A 72 13.44 10.11 -3.17
CA ASN A 72 13.21 11.54 -3.37
C ASN A 72 11.75 11.82 -3.72
N ALA A 73 11.17 10.99 -4.61
CA ALA A 73 9.76 11.08 -4.95
C ALA A 73 8.89 10.84 -3.70
N MET A 74 9.17 9.78 -2.93
CA MET A 74 8.39 9.47 -1.72
C MET A 74 8.50 10.58 -0.66
N ASN A 75 9.69 11.13 -0.41
CA ASN A 75 9.90 12.26 0.50
C ASN A 75 9.08 13.50 0.15
N TYR A 76 8.75 13.67 -1.12
CA TYR A 76 7.89 14.77 -1.59
C TYR A 76 6.39 14.41 -1.48
N LEU A 77 6.01 13.23 -1.96
CA LEU A 77 4.61 12.84 -2.15
C LEU A 77 3.87 12.53 -0.85
N VAL A 78 4.57 12.12 0.21
CA VAL A 78 3.94 11.88 1.52
C VAL A 78 3.54 13.16 2.25
N LYS A 79 4.10 14.32 1.87
CA LYS A 79 3.85 15.59 2.57
C LYS A 79 2.38 16.01 2.48
N GLY A 80 1.81 16.39 3.61
CA GLY A 80 0.46 16.93 3.68
C GLY A 80 -0.67 15.93 3.37
N GLN A 81 -0.37 14.63 3.34
CA GLN A 81 -1.38 13.60 3.21
C GLN A 81 -2.00 13.30 4.58
N ASP A 82 -3.33 13.17 4.63
CA ASP A 82 -4.04 12.70 5.81
C ASP A 82 -4.00 11.16 5.89
N TYR A 83 -4.11 10.51 4.73
CA TYR A 83 -4.12 9.05 4.58
C TYR A 83 -3.14 8.61 3.49
N ILE A 84 -2.44 7.51 3.74
CA ILE A 84 -1.56 6.86 2.77
C ILE A 84 -1.98 5.39 2.66
N PHE A 85 -2.62 5.03 1.54
CA PHE A 85 -2.91 3.64 1.21
C PHE A 85 -1.72 3.05 0.46
N HIS A 86 -0.95 2.23 1.17
CA HIS A 86 0.23 1.59 0.60
C HIS A 86 -0.15 0.24 0.00
N LEU A 87 -0.45 0.26 -1.32
CA LEU A 87 -0.94 -0.89 -2.08
C LEU A 87 0.04 -1.33 -3.18
N ALA A 88 1.09 -0.52 -3.44
CA ALA A 88 2.12 -0.88 -4.42
C ALA A 88 2.89 -2.11 -3.97
N GLY A 89 3.00 -3.09 -4.85
CA GLY A 89 3.74 -4.31 -4.56
C GLY A 89 3.91 -5.19 -5.80
N GLN A 90 4.88 -6.08 -5.76
CA GLN A 90 4.92 -7.24 -6.63
C GLN A 90 3.83 -8.22 -6.15
N VAL A 91 2.99 -8.70 -7.05
CA VAL A 91 1.77 -9.44 -6.69
C VAL A 91 1.72 -10.88 -7.23
N CYS A 92 2.70 -11.29 -8.01
CA CYS A 92 2.69 -12.59 -8.67
C CYS A 92 3.45 -13.64 -7.87
N HIS A 93 2.70 -14.51 -7.18
CA HIS A 93 3.24 -15.63 -6.41
C HIS A 93 4.15 -16.55 -7.24
N VAL A 94 3.74 -16.88 -8.48
CA VAL A 94 4.52 -17.79 -9.34
C VAL A 94 5.84 -17.16 -9.77
N MET A 95 5.83 -15.87 -10.15
CA MET A 95 7.06 -15.16 -10.54
C MET A 95 8.05 -15.08 -9.38
N SER A 96 7.59 -14.96 -8.14
CA SER A 96 8.47 -14.91 -6.97
C SER A 96 9.30 -16.17 -6.76
N LEU A 97 8.84 -17.32 -7.26
CA LEU A 97 9.57 -18.58 -7.17
C LEU A 97 10.70 -18.68 -8.20
N THR A 98 10.60 -17.95 -9.31
CA THR A 98 11.62 -17.95 -10.38
C THR A 98 12.57 -16.77 -10.26
N ASN A 99 12.10 -15.61 -9.83
CA ASN A 99 12.87 -14.40 -9.60
C ASN A 99 12.39 -13.67 -8.34
N PRO A 100 13.05 -13.88 -7.19
CA PRO A 100 12.63 -13.29 -5.91
C PRO A 100 13.02 -11.80 -5.75
N PHE A 101 13.91 -11.28 -6.57
CA PHE A 101 14.45 -9.92 -6.38
C PHE A 101 13.41 -8.82 -6.46
N PRO A 102 12.42 -8.84 -7.38
CA PRO A 102 11.34 -7.85 -7.37
C PRO A 102 10.54 -7.83 -6.07
N ASP A 103 10.29 -8.99 -5.45
CA ASP A 103 9.61 -9.06 -4.15
C ASP A 103 10.42 -8.37 -3.05
N ILE A 104 11.71 -8.60 -3.01
CA ILE A 104 12.61 -7.99 -2.03
C ILE A 104 12.70 -6.48 -2.26
N ASP A 105 12.93 -6.06 -3.50
CA ASP A 105 13.14 -4.65 -3.83
C ASP A 105 11.86 -3.83 -3.68
N ILE A 106 10.72 -4.33 -4.18
CA ILE A 106 9.47 -3.58 -4.18
C ILE A 106 8.77 -3.71 -2.82
N ASN A 107 8.49 -4.96 -2.39
CA ASN A 107 7.66 -5.17 -1.21
C ASN A 107 8.41 -4.83 0.08
N ILE A 108 9.70 -5.14 0.19
CA ILE A 108 10.46 -4.91 1.42
C ILE A 108 11.13 -3.53 1.40
N LYS A 109 12.04 -3.29 0.44
CA LYS A 109 12.79 -2.04 0.36
C LYS A 109 11.89 -0.85 0.02
N GLY A 110 10.95 -1.00 -0.92
CA GLY A 110 9.98 0.03 -1.26
C GLY A 110 9.13 0.43 -0.06
N THR A 111 8.61 -0.53 0.69
CA THR A 111 7.87 -0.27 1.95
C THR A 111 8.74 0.48 2.97
N ALA A 112 9.98 0.07 3.17
CA ALA A 112 10.88 0.77 4.09
C ALA A 112 11.13 2.23 3.67
N ILE A 113 11.25 2.51 2.36
CA ILE A 113 11.40 3.87 1.82
C ILE A 113 10.14 4.70 2.08
N VAL A 114 8.95 4.16 1.83
CA VAL A 114 7.68 4.86 2.11
C VAL A 114 7.57 5.20 3.60
N MET A 115 7.84 4.24 4.49
CA MET A 115 7.76 4.47 5.94
C MET A 115 8.82 5.45 6.44
N GLU A 116 10.03 5.40 5.90
CA GLU A 116 11.08 6.37 6.23
C GLU A 116 10.72 7.78 5.74
N ALA A 117 10.08 7.91 4.59
CA ALA A 117 9.54 9.17 4.10
C ALA A 117 8.43 9.72 5.02
N CYS A 118 7.49 8.87 5.45
CA CYS A 118 6.45 9.23 6.42
C CYS A 118 7.08 9.74 7.72
N LYS A 119 7.99 8.97 8.31
CA LYS A 119 8.68 9.36 9.54
C LYS A 119 9.35 10.73 9.46
N ARG A 120 10.01 11.03 8.34
CA ARG A 120 10.76 12.28 8.16
C ARG A 120 9.90 13.48 7.82
N HIS A 121 8.80 13.27 7.10
CA HIS A 121 8.10 14.38 6.44
C HIS A 121 6.61 14.46 6.75
N ASN A 122 6.01 13.40 7.30
CA ASN A 122 4.58 13.37 7.63
C ASN A 122 4.23 12.22 8.59
N SER A 123 4.70 12.29 9.82
CA SER A 123 4.44 11.27 10.85
C SER A 123 2.98 11.22 11.31
N GLU A 124 2.19 12.25 10.99
CA GLU A 124 0.78 12.36 11.37
C GLU A 124 -0.16 11.63 10.40
N ALA A 125 0.33 11.25 9.21
CA ALA A 125 -0.49 10.51 8.26
C ALA A 125 -0.86 9.13 8.79
N LYS A 126 -2.12 8.73 8.59
CA LYS A 126 -2.53 7.34 8.82
C LYS A 126 -2.12 6.47 7.62
N VAL A 127 -1.29 5.46 7.87
CA VAL A 127 -0.84 4.52 6.84
C VAL A 127 -1.69 3.26 6.87
N ILE A 128 -2.29 2.90 5.74
CA ILE A 128 -3.06 1.67 5.56
C ILE A 128 -2.29 0.77 4.61
N TYR A 129 -1.86 -0.39 5.08
CA TYR A 129 -1.13 -1.38 4.30
C TYR A 129 -1.99 -2.60 4.02
N THR A 130 -1.92 -3.10 2.79
CA THR A 130 -2.54 -4.37 2.40
C THR A 130 -1.47 -5.43 2.13
N GLY A 131 -1.42 -6.41 2.99
CA GLY A 131 -0.60 -7.61 2.82
C GLY A 131 -1.36 -8.72 2.08
N THR A 132 -1.19 -9.93 2.53
CA THR A 132 -1.84 -11.11 1.92
C THR A 132 -2.23 -12.14 2.97
N ARG A 133 -3.37 -12.80 2.78
CA ARG A 133 -3.74 -13.97 3.59
C ARG A 133 -2.69 -15.10 3.54
N GLY A 134 -1.90 -15.13 2.49
CA GLY A 134 -0.81 -16.11 2.32
C GLY A 134 0.22 -16.07 3.44
N GLN A 135 0.31 -14.97 4.20
CA GLN A 135 1.18 -14.85 5.38
C GLN A 135 0.88 -15.91 6.45
N TYR A 136 -0.37 -16.39 6.54
CA TYR A 136 -0.72 -17.47 7.47
C TYR A 136 -0.24 -18.85 6.99
N GLY A 137 0.06 -19.02 5.70
CA GLY A 137 0.45 -20.29 5.12
C GLY A 137 -0.67 -21.34 5.19
N SER A 138 -0.32 -22.57 5.54
CA SER A 138 -1.28 -23.65 5.74
C SER A 138 -1.87 -23.56 7.15
N SER A 139 -3.05 -22.96 7.26
CA SER A 139 -3.75 -22.82 8.55
C SER A 139 -4.30 -24.15 9.03
N VAL A 140 -4.14 -24.40 10.32
CA VAL A 140 -4.62 -25.65 10.98
C VAL A 140 -6.10 -25.55 11.36
N LYS A 141 -6.61 -24.32 11.57
CA LYS A 141 -7.98 -24.05 12.01
C LYS A 141 -8.66 -23.04 11.09
N LEU A 142 -9.90 -23.34 10.70
CA LEU A 142 -10.77 -22.44 9.93
C LEU A 142 -12.03 -22.10 10.72
N PRO A 143 -12.57 -20.87 10.62
CA PRO A 143 -11.98 -19.72 9.91
C PRO A 143 -10.70 -19.22 10.59
N VAL A 144 -9.79 -18.63 9.79
CA VAL A 144 -8.55 -18.02 10.29
C VAL A 144 -8.87 -16.63 10.84
N ASN A 145 -8.41 -16.34 12.05
CA ASN A 145 -8.47 -15.01 12.63
C ASN A 145 -7.07 -14.35 12.65
N GLU A 146 -7.00 -13.08 13.02
CA GLU A 146 -5.80 -12.27 13.00
C GLU A 146 -4.73 -12.75 14.00
N ASP A 147 -5.12 -13.46 15.05
CA ASP A 147 -4.21 -14.03 16.06
C ASP A 147 -3.53 -15.33 15.60
N ALA A 148 -3.97 -15.87 14.45
CA ALA A 148 -3.39 -17.10 13.91
C ALA A 148 -1.88 -16.90 13.60
N PRO A 149 -1.03 -17.90 13.88
CA PRO A 149 0.39 -17.81 13.60
C PRO A 149 0.66 -17.59 12.11
N THR A 150 1.57 -16.68 11.79
CA THR A 150 2.07 -16.49 10.43
C THR A 150 3.15 -17.52 10.10
N ASN A 151 2.97 -18.26 9.01
CA ASN A 151 3.90 -19.28 8.54
C ASN A 151 3.93 -19.34 7.01
N PRO A 152 4.38 -18.25 6.35
CA PRO A 152 4.38 -18.13 4.89
C PRO A 152 5.22 -19.23 4.24
N LYS A 153 4.85 -19.65 3.03
CA LYS A 153 5.48 -20.76 2.31
C LYS A 153 6.25 -20.34 1.06
N GLY A 154 6.04 -19.12 0.59
CA GLY A 154 6.68 -18.59 -0.62
C GLY A 154 7.33 -17.23 -0.38
N ILE A 155 8.19 -16.83 -1.31
CA ILE A 155 8.91 -15.54 -1.25
C ILE A 155 7.93 -14.35 -1.23
N TYR A 156 6.89 -14.41 -2.04
CA TYR A 156 5.84 -13.39 -2.08
C TYR A 156 5.22 -13.16 -0.70
N GLU A 157 4.79 -14.22 -0.03
CA GLU A 157 4.18 -14.12 1.29
C GLU A 157 5.17 -13.70 2.38
N ILE A 158 6.43 -14.17 2.27
CA ILE A 158 7.52 -13.77 3.17
C ILE A 158 7.81 -12.29 3.02
N SER A 159 7.89 -11.77 1.80
CA SER A 159 8.16 -10.35 1.53
C SER A 159 7.04 -9.46 2.10
N ASN A 160 5.77 -9.86 1.91
CA ASN A 160 4.63 -9.15 2.49
C ASN A 160 4.63 -9.18 4.02
N LEU A 161 4.93 -10.32 4.64
CA LEU A 161 5.06 -10.42 6.09
C LEU A 161 6.22 -9.55 6.61
N THR A 162 7.33 -9.50 5.88
CA THR A 162 8.48 -8.66 6.23
C THR A 162 8.10 -7.18 6.16
N ALA A 163 7.40 -6.77 5.11
CA ALA A 163 6.87 -5.40 4.97
C ALA A 163 5.95 -5.03 6.14
N GLU A 164 5.01 -5.91 6.50
CA GLU A 164 4.13 -5.73 7.66
C GLU A 164 4.94 -5.53 8.96
N LYS A 165 5.97 -6.34 9.18
CA LYS A 165 6.83 -6.23 10.38
C LYS A 165 7.61 -4.92 10.38
N ILE A 166 8.10 -4.47 9.23
CA ILE A 166 8.76 -3.16 9.10
C ILE A 166 7.78 -2.05 9.49
N ILE A 167 6.60 -2.02 8.91
CA ILE A 167 5.58 -1.00 9.22
C ILE A 167 5.27 -1.01 10.71
N LYS A 168 5.10 -2.19 11.32
CA LYS A 168 4.84 -2.31 12.75
C LYS A 168 5.94 -1.68 13.61
N VAL A 169 7.20 -1.79 13.23
CA VAL A 169 8.30 -1.11 13.93
C VAL A 169 8.13 0.41 13.88
N TYR A 170 7.75 0.96 12.71
CA TYR A 170 7.50 2.41 12.61
C TYR A 170 6.30 2.86 13.44
N CYS A 171 5.26 2.03 13.55
CA CYS A 171 4.15 2.31 14.46
C CYS A 171 4.60 2.31 15.92
N ASP A 172 5.27 1.24 16.35
CA ASP A 172 5.62 1.02 17.77
C ASP A 172 6.72 1.98 18.25
N VAL A 173 7.69 2.32 17.39
CA VAL A 173 8.88 3.11 17.77
C VAL A 173 8.72 4.59 17.43
N HIS A 174 8.06 4.92 16.33
CA HIS A 174 7.97 6.29 15.83
C HIS A 174 6.56 6.89 15.94
N GLY A 175 5.59 6.13 16.46
CA GLY A 175 4.23 6.62 16.71
C GLY A 175 3.39 6.87 15.46
N ILE A 176 3.78 6.36 14.29
CA ILE A 176 2.98 6.50 13.07
C ILE A 176 1.71 5.66 13.20
N ASP A 177 0.54 6.24 12.97
CA ASP A 177 -0.73 5.50 13.01
C ASP A 177 -0.85 4.60 11.78
N CYS A 178 -0.97 3.29 12.00
CA CYS A 178 -1.01 2.31 10.91
C CYS A 178 -2.16 1.32 11.08
N VAL A 179 -2.73 0.91 9.93
CA VAL A 179 -3.67 -0.21 9.83
C VAL A 179 -3.07 -1.27 8.92
N LEU A 180 -2.96 -2.49 9.40
CA LEU A 180 -2.36 -3.62 8.69
C LEU A 180 -3.47 -4.62 8.32
N LEU A 181 -3.73 -4.79 7.03
CA LEU A 181 -4.73 -5.71 6.48
C LEU A 181 -4.03 -6.93 5.84
N ARG A 182 -4.65 -8.11 5.96
CA ARG A 182 -4.14 -9.35 5.39
C ARG A 182 -5.12 -10.03 4.45
#